data_119f1e10ed99e5fa72af891bc5d73096
#
_entry.id   119f1e10ed99e5fa72af891bc5d73096
#
_cell.length_a   1.000
_cell.length_b   1.000
_cell.length_c   1.000
_cell.angle_alpha   90.00
_cell.angle_beta   90.00
_cell.angle_gamma   90.00
#
_symmetry.space_group_name_H-M   'P 1'
#
loop_
_entity.id
_entity.type
_entity.pdbx_description
1 polymer ?
#
loop_
_entity_poly.entity_id
_entity_poly.type
_entity_poly.pdbx_seq_one_letter_code
_entity_poly.pdbx_strand_id
1 'polypeptide(L)'
;MPINSFSNFGPNAFTHGVAINGVPVLPTHIGDIWWVDSGNANASNSGGNNGSTTQPFSSIDYAVGRCTANNGDIIFVAPGHTETVSAAAGLDLDVAGITIWFLGDGTSRGRINFTTAVGADMDVDAANVTLINARFTAGIDALTGPIDVNSANFRLFNATWEDGTTINTTDVLVADADADELLIDGFLFIDGNAAGTQKQSFIQVAAATRPTIRNIRCTGDFGTGIIENGTAWVDATLENLTLDNASASPTVCVFLSATSTGFFKKSFLRVASGSTGYTASNTMQIAPDVVVTGTDGNVAADPTIGNLEDAAATGAVTTTDTLMSYVKQLVTDVITLANSTLPTPTANSLAAFIASGGTGLGTQLATSKSLVDAIGTNGTTVADTATGIAGMIGVNDADNAMDTSSVIANANGSVYERDEALQVAAAPSKSHPNYFTVTADMTSATWNTVAAHEIATVTGMVRMQIILEVTATVITTGTNGTIALGFAGNTSAVFSATALDAAVTGDVFSAVIGSAATTVVGGAEAQSSLTHAIFDVVALGGADVGYTIATNAATTGTLTFHVWWQPLDSTGAVAAGAGGVL
;
A
#
# COMPACT_ATOMS: atom_id res chain seq x y z
N MET A 1 -39.33 -3.06 -35.43
CA MET A 1 -38.69 -1.74 -35.58
C MET A 1 -37.60 -1.63 -34.53
N PRO A 2 -36.37 -1.42 -34.91
CA PRO A 2 -35.34 -1.12 -33.90
C PRO A 2 -35.68 0.24 -33.29
N ILE A 3 -35.72 0.31 -31.97
CA ILE A 3 -35.88 1.57 -31.25
C ILE A 3 -34.52 2.29 -31.39
N ASN A 4 -34.38 3.00 -32.53
CA ASN A 4 -33.30 3.91 -32.75
C ASN A 4 -33.72 5.26 -32.24
N SER A 5 -33.40 5.57 -31.03
CA SER A 5 -32.92 6.88 -30.64
C SER A 5 -33.25 7.18 -29.19
N PHE A 6 -32.25 7.06 -28.36
CA PHE A 6 -32.14 7.89 -27.18
C PHE A 6 -31.92 9.37 -27.54
N SER A 7 -32.00 9.73 -28.83
CA SER A 7 -31.75 11.10 -29.32
C SER A 7 -32.90 12.09 -29.06
N ASN A 8 -33.99 11.63 -28.46
CA ASN A 8 -35.13 12.52 -28.15
C ASN A 8 -35.19 12.95 -26.66
N PHE A 9 -34.21 12.56 -25.87
CA PHE A 9 -34.10 13.14 -24.55
C PHE A 9 -33.34 14.47 -24.67
N GLY A 10 -34.05 15.59 -24.61
CA GLY A 10 -33.43 16.90 -24.53
C GLY A 10 -32.53 17.00 -23.30
N PRO A 11 -31.60 17.96 -23.27
CA PRO A 11 -30.60 18.10 -22.17
C PRO A 11 -31.23 18.17 -20.78
N ASN A 12 -32.50 18.51 -20.67
CA ASN A 12 -33.22 18.58 -19.40
C ASN A 12 -34.12 17.34 -19.10
N ALA A 13 -34.08 16.29 -19.94
CA ALA A 13 -34.98 15.14 -19.77
C ALA A 13 -34.73 14.35 -18.45
N PHE A 14 -33.58 14.55 -17.81
CA PHE A 14 -33.17 13.85 -16.60
C PHE A 14 -32.88 14.78 -15.40
N THR A 15 -33.33 16.03 -15.43
CA THR A 15 -33.15 16.99 -14.33
C THR A 15 -33.70 16.48 -12.99
N HIS A 16 -34.62 15.53 -13.02
CA HIS A 16 -35.20 14.90 -11.81
C HIS A 16 -34.85 13.41 -11.69
N GLY A 17 -33.84 12.93 -12.45
CA GLY A 17 -33.41 11.55 -12.46
C GLY A 17 -34.29 10.62 -13.27
N VAL A 18 -33.88 9.36 -13.39
CA VAL A 18 -34.65 8.27 -14.02
C VAL A 18 -35.34 7.46 -12.93
N ALA A 19 -36.68 7.34 -13.02
CA ALA A 19 -37.44 6.47 -12.14
C ALA A 19 -37.99 5.28 -12.90
N ILE A 20 -37.89 4.08 -12.35
CA ILE A 20 -38.55 2.86 -12.84
C ILE A 20 -39.61 2.51 -11.81
N ASN A 21 -40.88 2.46 -12.27
CA ASN A 21 -42.06 2.21 -11.42
C ASN A 21 -42.11 3.15 -10.18
N GLY A 22 -41.73 4.43 -10.36
CA GLY A 22 -41.76 5.41 -9.29
C GLY A 22 -40.55 5.35 -8.33
N VAL A 23 -39.63 4.41 -8.53
CA VAL A 23 -38.40 4.33 -7.76
C VAL A 23 -37.27 5.04 -8.51
N PRO A 24 -36.62 6.07 -7.94
CA PRO A 24 -35.47 6.72 -8.56
C PRO A 24 -34.34 5.72 -8.77
N VAL A 25 -33.87 5.57 -10.00
CA VAL A 25 -32.73 4.69 -10.35
C VAL A 25 -31.41 5.44 -10.29
N LEU A 26 -31.46 6.76 -10.46
CA LEU A 26 -30.32 7.65 -10.32
C LEU A 26 -30.66 8.71 -9.26
N PRO A 27 -29.64 9.22 -8.54
CA PRO A 27 -29.84 10.35 -7.65
C PRO A 27 -30.52 11.50 -8.40
N THR A 28 -31.58 12.04 -7.84
CA THR A 28 -32.21 13.23 -8.40
C THR A 28 -31.26 14.39 -8.32
N HIS A 29 -30.95 14.99 -9.45
CA HIS A 29 -30.19 16.22 -9.50
C HIS A 29 -31.17 17.40 -9.44
N ILE A 30 -30.98 18.29 -8.49
CA ILE A 30 -31.88 19.41 -8.24
C ILE A 30 -31.37 20.75 -8.81
N GLY A 31 -30.06 20.82 -9.11
CA GLY A 31 -29.43 22.02 -9.65
C GLY A 31 -29.60 22.19 -11.16
N ASP A 32 -29.14 23.31 -11.66
CA ASP A 32 -29.07 23.57 -13.08
C ASP A 32 -27.86 22.89 -13.72
N ILE A 33 -27.98 22.59 -15.01
CA ILE A 33 -26.91 21.97 -15.80
C ILE A 33 -26.47 22.94 -16.89
N TRP A 34 -25.21 23.31 -16.86
CA TRP A 34 -24.60 24.22 -17.81
C TRP A 34 -23.55 23.51 -18.67
N TRP A 35 -23.47 23.92 -19.94
CA TRP A 35 -22.46 23.41 -20.88
C TRP A 35 -21.50 24.51 -21.28
N VAL A 36 -20.21 24.16 -21.28
CA VAL A 36 -19.11 25.02 -21.72
C VAL A 36 -18.34 24.33 -22.83
N ASP A 37 -18.16 25.02 -23.95
CA ASP A 37 -17.44 24.49 -25.12
C ASP A 37 -16.89 25.64 -25.97
N SER A 38 -15.65 26.03 -25.76
CA SER A 38 -14.99 27.08 -26.54
C SER A 38 -14.77 26.72 -28.02
N GLY A 39 -14.83 25.43 -28.38
CA GLY A 39 -14.69 24.95 -29.76
C GLY A 39 -16.00 24.94 -30.56
N ASN A 40 -17.13 25.15 -29.92
CA ASN A 40 -18.44 25.17 -30.59
C ASN A 40 -18.66 26.51 -31.32
N ALA A 41 -19.06 26.45 -32.57
CA ALA A 41 -19.33 27.66 -33.37
C ALA A 41 -20.42 28.59 -32.79
N ASN A 42 -21.31 28.04 -31.97
CA ASN A 42 -22.37 28.76 -31.28
C ASN A 42 -22.02 29.15 -29.84
N ALA A 43 -20.79 28.86 -29.40
CA ALA A 43 -20.39 29.20 -28.04
C ALA A 43 -20.33 30.71 -27.84
N SER A 44 -20.91 31.19 -26.76
CA SER A 44 -20.89 32.61 -26.44
C SER A 44 -21.26 32.86 -24.97
N ASN A 45 -20.61 33.85 -24.39
CA ASN A 45 -20.94 34.42 -23.07
C ASN A 45 -21.96 35.56 -23.17
N SER A 46 -22.71 35.67 -24.26
CA SER A 46 -23.77 36.68 -24.42
C SER A 46 -25.10 36.21 -23.79
N GLY A 47 -25.95 37.16 -23.43
CA GLY A 47 -27.25 36.85 -22.82
C GLY A 47 -28.24 36.12 -23.72
N GLY A 48 -27.87 35.78 -24.98
CA GLY A 48 -28.66 34.95 -25.89
C GLY A 48 -28.37 33.45 -25.77
N ASN A 49 -27.22 33.06 -25.21
CA ASN A 49 -26.87 31.66 -24.98
C ASN A 49 -27.45 31.20 -23.63
N ASN A 50 -27.94 29.97 -23.63
CA ASN A 50 -28.61 29.40 -22.47
C ASN A 50 -27.80 28.28 -21.77
N GLY A 51 -26.51 28.14 -22.13
CA GLY A 51 -25.65 27.11 -21.55
C GLY A 51 -26.07 25.67 -21.87
N SER A 52 -26.77 25.45 -23.00
CA SER A 52 -27.12 24.12 -23.48
C SER A 52 -26.03 23.52 -24.38
N THR A 53 -26.15 22.26 -24.71
CA THR A 53 -25.24 21.58 -25.66
C THR A 53 -25.18 22.20 -27.04
N THR A 54 -26.24 22.87 -27.47
CA THR A 54 -26.33 23.54 -28.80
C THR A 54 -25.94 25.00 -28.76
N GLN A 55 -26.01 25.62 -27.61
CA GLN A 55 -25.65 27.01 -27.35
C GLN A 55 -24.84 27.09 -26.04
N PRO A 56 -23.65 26.48 -25.99
CA PRO A 56 -22.86 26.43 -24.77
C PRO A 56 -22.27 27.82 -24.45
N PHE A 57 -21.83 27.97 -23.21
CA PHE A 57 -20.99 29.10 -22.85
C PHE A 57 -19.58 28.90 -23.40
N SER A 58 -18.86 29.99 -23.64
CA SER A 58 -17.50 29.94 -24.16
C SER A 58 -16.43 29.89 -23.07
N SER A 59 -16.76 30.19 -21.80
CA SER A 59 -15.85 30.10 -20.66
C SER A 59 -16.51 29.46 -19.45
N ILE A 60 -15.68 28.82 -18.60
CA ILE A 60 -16.09 28.24 -17.33
C ILE A 60 -16.50 29.35 -16.37
N ASP A 61 -15.70 30.40 -16.27
CA ASP A 61 -15.96 31.55 -15.40
C ASP A 61 -17.37 32.14 -15.62
N TYR A 62 -17.77 32.35 -16.88
CA TYR A 62 -19.12 32.82 -17.19
C TYR A 62 -20.20 31.82 -16.73
N ALA A 63 -19.94 30.51 -16.88
CA ALA A 63 -20.85 29.48 -16.43
C ALA A 63 -20.98 29.46 -14.91
N VAL A 64 -19.87 29.65 -14.17
CA VAL A 64 -19.87 29.79 -12.69
C VAL A 64 -20.79 30.93 -12.29
N GLY A 65 -20.65 32.12 -12.90
CA GLY A 65 -21.53 33.26 -12.63
C GLY A 65 -23.02 33.04 -12.97
N ARG A 66 -23.39 31.92 -13.60
CA ARG A 66 -24.80 31.52 -13.84
C ARG A 66 -25.33 30.55 -12.83
N CYS A 67 -24.46 29.97 -12.04
CA CYS A 67 -24.84 29.01 -11.00
C CYS A 67 -25.46 29.69 -9.78
N THR A 68 -26.24 28.92 -9.05
CA THR A 68 -26.86 29.34 -7.79
C THR A 68 -26.14 28.62 -6.63
N ALA A 69 -25.67 29.38 -5.67
CA ALA A 69 -24.94 28.85 -4.53
C ALA A 69 -25.76 27.77 -3.79
N ASN A 70 -25.10 26.64 -3.52
CA ASN A 70 -25.67 25.49 -2.80
C ASN A 70 -26.94 24.87 -3.46
N ASN A 71 -27.14 25.12 -4.73
CA ASN A 71 -28.22 24.50 -5.50
C ASN A 71 -27.83 23.14 -6.09
N GLY A 72 -26.54 22.79 -6.05
CA GLY A 72 -26.00 21.59 -6.64
C GLY A 72 -25.84 21.67 -8.16
N ASP A 73 -25.60 22.83 -8.71
CA ASP A 73 -25.42 23.04 -10.14
C ASP A 73 -24.21 22.32 -10.69
N ILE A 74 -24.33 21.84 -11.93
CA ILE A 74 -23.27 21.12 -12.63
C ILE A 74 -22.88 21.88 -13.89
N ILE A 75 -21.60 22.10 -14.09
CA ILE A 75 -21.01 22.61 -15.31
C ILE A 75 -20.30 21.46 -16.03
N PHE A 76 -20.80 21.08 -17.21
CA PHE A 76 -20.11 20.13 -18.08
C PHE A 76 -19.19 20.89 -19.04
N VAL A 77 -17.91 20.56 -18.98
CA VAL A 77 -16.91 21.09 -19.89
C VAL A 77 -16.68 20.09 -21.01
N ALA A 78 -16.96 20.50 -22.25
CA ALA A 78 -16.90 19.63 -23.41
C ALA A 78 -15.49 19.15 -23.73
N PRO A 79 -15.33 17.97 -24.36
CA PRO A 79 -14.03 17.53 -24.86
C PRO A 79 -13.44 18.57 -25.84
N GLY A 80 -12.14 18.85 -25.69
CA GLY A 80 -11.44 19.83 -26.53
C GLY A 80 -11.64 21.30 -26.12
N HIS A 81 -12.49 21.61 -25.16
CA HIS A 81 -12.58 22.95 -24.59
C HIS A 81 -11.23 23.41 -24.03
N THR A 82 -10.93 24.68 -24.22
CA THR A 82 -9.77 25.33 -23.60
C THR A 82 -10.24 26.59 -22.87
N GLU A 83 -10.16 26.55 -21.54
CA GLU A 83 -10.23 27.74 -20.71
C GLU A 83 -8.86 28.40 -20.69
N THR A 84 -8.78 29.70 -20.97
CA THR A 84 -7.52 30.45 -20.95
C THR A 84 -7.53 31.37 -19.75
N VAL A 85 -6.64 31.11 -18.80
CA VAL A 85 -6.45 31.94 -17.62
C VAL A 85 -5.18 32.76 -17.82
N SER A 86 -5.31 34.08 -17.87
CA SER A 86 -4.22 35.00 -18.28
C SER A 86 -3.85 36.06 -17.24
N ALA A 87 -4.51 36.06 -16.09
CA ALA A 87 -4.30 36.99 -14.98
C ALA A 87 -4.64 36.33 -13.67
N ALA A 88 -4.28 36.97 -12.57
CA ALA A 88 -4.74 36.59 -11.24
C ALA A 88 -6.27 36.64 -11.17
N ALA A 89 -6.87 35.69 -10.46
CA ALA A 89 -8.32 35.44 -10.42
C ALA A 89 -8.96 35.41 -11.83
N GLY A 90 -8.20 34.87 -12.80
CA GLY A 90 -8.66 34.80 -14.18
C GLY A 90 -9.72 33.72 -14.44
N LEU A 91 -9.89 32.82 -13.50
CA LEU A 91 -11.01 31.90 -13.35
C LEU A 91 -11.39 31.88 -11.87
N ASP A 92 -12.53 32.43 -11.53
CA ASP A 92 -12.99 32.56 -10.15
C ASP A 92 -14.13 31.59 -9.88
N LEU A 93 -13.93 30.66 -8.92
CA LEU A 93 -14.92 29.69 -8.48
C LEU A 93 -15.58 30.19 -7.17
N ASP A 94 -16.30 31.31 -7.29
CA ASP A 94 -16.91 32.07 -6.21
C ASP A 94 -18.34 31.61 -5.81
N VAL A 95 -18.86 30.54 -6.44
CA VAL A 95 -20.19 29.99 -6.17
C VAL A 95 -20.11 28.68 -5.42
N ALA A 96 -20.61 28.65 -4.20
CA ALA A 96 -20.56 27.48 -3.34
C ALA A 96 -21.43 26.31 -3.85
N GLY A 97 -20.94 25.07 -3.65
CA GLY A 97 -21.71 23.85 -3.89
C GLY A 97 -21.89 23.47 -5.35
N ILE A 98 -21.02 23.94 -6.24
CA ILE A 98 -21.04 23.58 -7.67
C ILE A 98 -20.12 22.40 -7.98
N THR A 99 -20.44 21.71 -9.08
CA THR A 99 -19.59 20.65 -9.64
C THR A 99 -19.20 21.01 -11.08
N ILE A 100 -17.91 21.01 -11.38
CA ILE A 100 -17.39 21.20 -12.73
C ILE A 100 -16.82 19.88 -13.22
N TRP A 101 -17.41 19.36 -14.28
CA TRP A 101 -17.06 18.04 -14.82
C TRP A 101 -16.50 18.16 -16.24
N PHE A 102 -15.21 17.86 -16.37
CA PHE A 102 -14.52 17.84 -17.65
C PHE A 102 -14.74 16.51 -18.35
N LEU A 103 -15.30 16.55 -19.53
CA LEU A 103 -15.58 15.38 -20.34
C LEU A 103 -14.41 15.01 -21.25
N GLY A 104 -14.39 13.76 -21.72
CA GLY A 104 -13.34 13.23 -22.58
C GLY A 104 -12.22 12.51 -21.83
N ASP A 105 -11.29 11.96 -22.59
CA ASP A 105 -10.15 11.17 -22.10
C ASP A 105 -8.83 11.71 -22.65
N GLY A 106 -7.75 11.49 -21.89
CA GLY A 106 -6.39 11.86 -22.30
C GLY A 106 -6.28 13.33 -22.72
N THR A 107 -5.75 13.57 -23.89
CA THR A 107 -5.58 14.94 -24.44
C THR A 107 -6.88 15.56 -24.97
N SER A 108 -7.94 14.78 -25.13
CA SER A 108 -9.24 15.29 -25.56
C SER A 108 -10.06 15.89 -24.41
N ARG A 109 -9.65 15.70 -23.16
CA ARG A 109 -10.30 16.36 -22.02
C ARG A 109 -10.29 17.86 -22.18
N GLY A 110 -11.36 18.52 -21.74
CA GLY A 110 -11.34 19.97 -21.56
C GLY A 110 -10.15 20.37 -20.67
N ARG A 111 -9.49 21.48 -21.00
CA ARG A 111 -8.31 21.95 -20.28
C ARG A 111 -8.45 23.37 -19.77
N ILE A 112 -7.78 23.65 -18.66
CA ILE A 112 -7.50 24.98 -18.16
C ILE A 112 -6.03 25.28 -18.47
N ASN A 113 -5.77 26.33 -19.24
CA ASN A 113 -4.44 26.72 -19.68
C ASN A 113 -4.05 28.06 -19.07
N PHE A 114 -3.06 28.05 -18.20
CA PHE A 114 -2.53 29.25 -17.55
C PHE A 114 -1.46 29.88 -18.42
N THR A 115 -1.61 31.20 -18.73
CA THR A 115 -0.72 31.87 -19.68
C THR A 115 -0.61 33.37 -19.38
N THR A 116 0.30 34.07 -20.06
CA THR A 116 0.46 35.51 -20.05
C THR A 116 1.05 36.09 -18.77
N ALA A 117 0.49 35.84 -17.59
CA ALA A 117 0.98 36.36 -16.33
C ALA A 117 1.50 35.24 -15.44
N VAL A 118 2.61 35.43 -14.75
CA VAL A 118 3.18 34.47 -13.80
C VAL A 118 2.28 34.19 -12.58
N GLY A 119 1.40 35.11 -12.26
CA GLY A 119 0.35 34.96 -11.26
C GLY A 119 -1.03 34.69 -11.86
N ALA A 120 -1.10 34.07 -13.06
CA ALA A 120 -2.38 33.62 -13.59
C ALA A 120 -2.86 32.40 -12.80
N ASP A 121 -4.05 32.49 -12.23
CA ASP A 121 -4.58 31.45 -11.35
C ASP A 121 -6.09 31.22 -11.52
N MET A 122 -6.50 30.09 -11.01
CA MET A 122 -7.87 29.71 -10.72
C MET A 122 -8.07 29.78 -9.20
N ASP A 123 -8.90 30.73 -8.77
CA ASP A 123 -9.25 30.90 -7.36
C ASP A 123 -10.48 30.08 -6.99
N VAL A 124 -10.39 29.35 -5.90
CA VAL A 124 -11.53 28.63 -5.30
C VAL A 124 -11.94 29.35 -4.03
N ASP A 125 -12.75 30.38 -4.19
CA ASP A 125 -13.17 31.27 -3.10
C ASP A 125 -14.46 30.83 -2.42
N ALA A 126 -15.15 29.85 -2.99
CA ALA A 126 -16.38 29.32 -2.43
C ALA A 126 -16.25 27.88 -1.92
N ALA A 127 -16.94 27.58 -0.81
CA ALA A 127 -16.93 26.26 -0.22
C ALA A 127 -17.72 25.21 -1.03
N ASN A 128 -17.38 23.92 -0.85
CA ASN A 128 -18.06 22.78 -1.45
C ASN A 128 -17.96 22.75 -3.00
N VAL A 129 -16.92 23.29 -3.59
CA VAL A 129 -16.67 23.21 -5.01
C VAL A 129 -16.01 21.87 -5.35
N THR A 130 -16.48 21.22 -6.43
CA THR A 130 -15.94 19.95 -6.89
C THR A 130 -15.49 20.05 -8.34
N LEU A 131 -14.24 19.69 -8.63
CA LEU A 131 -13.71 19.52 -9.98
C LEU A 131 -13.47 18.03 -10.28
N ILE A 132 -13.95 17.57 -11.43
CA ILE A 132 -13.81 16.19 -11.85
C ILE A 132 -13.15 16.13 -13.22
N ASN A 133 -12.07 15.33 -13.33
CA ASN A 133 -11.40 15.01 -14.59
C ASN A 133 -10.76 16.23 -15.30
N ALA A 134 -10.32 17.24 -14.53
CA ALA A 134 -9.70 18.45 -15.08
C ALA A 134 -8.30 18.15 -15.64
N ARG A 135 -7.96 18.83 -16.73
CA ARG A 135 -6.62 18.87 -17.29
C ARG A 135 -6.08 20.28 -17.23
N PHE A 136 -5.05 20.49 -16.45
CA PHE A 136 -4.36 21.77 -16.28
C PHE A 136 -3.09 21.78 -17.09
N THR A 137 -2.76 22.92 -17.71
CA THR A 137 -1.54 23.08 -18.47
C THR A 137 -0.87 24.42 -18.16
N ALA A 138 0.43 24.40 -17.92
CA ALA A 138 1.23 25.61 -17.81
C ALA A 138 1.62 26.09 -19.21
N GLY A 139 1.23 27.29 -19.56
CA GLY A 139 1.53 27.94 -20.83
C GLY A 139 2.57 29.07 -20.71
N ILE A 140 3.08 29.34 -19.50
CA ILE A 140 4.08 30.36 -19.20
C ILE A 140 5.05 29.88 -18.13
N ASP A 141 6.31 30.28 -18.23
CA ASP A 141 7.35 29.98 -17.27
C ASP A 141 7.19 30.77 -15.96
N ALA A 142 7.69 30.22 -14.85
CA ALA A 142 7.65 30.79 -13.51
C ALA A 142 6.22 31.06 -12.99
N LEU A 143 5.26 30.26 -13.42
CA LEU A 143 3.89 30.31 -12.93
C LEU A 143 3.85 29.97 -11.43
N THR A 144 3.13 30.75 -10.64
CA THR A 144 3.09 30.62 -9.17
C THR A 144 1.66 30.39 -8.70
N GLY A 145 1.40 29.26 -8.05
CA GLY A 145 0.12 28.93 -7.42
C GLY A 145 -1.10 28.94 -8.36
N PRO A 146 -1.02 28.34 -9.58
CA PRO A 146 -2.12 28.46 -10.56
C PRO A 146 -3.43 27.81 -10.13
N ILE A 147 -3.43 26.99 -9.12
CA ILE A 147 -4.63 26.45 -8.48
C ILE A 147 -4.59 26.96 -7.03
N ASP A 148 -5.35 27.99 -6.74
CA ASP A 148 -5.40 28.63 -5.43
C ASP A 148 -6.72 28.28 -4.72
N VAL A 149 -6.62 27.65 -3.55
CA VAL A 149 -7.77 27.13 -2.81
C VAL A 149 -7.91 27.88 -1.48
N ASN A 150 -8.85 28.77 -1.45
CA ASN A 150 -9.08 29.71 -0.33
C ASN A 150 -10.32 29.34 0.50
N SER A 151 -10.94 28.18 0.25
CA SER A 151 -12.21 27.84 0.88
C SER A 151 -12.34 26.35 1.19
N ALA A 152 -13.20 26.05 2.19
CA ALA A 152 -13.36 24.71 2.73
C ALA A 152 -14.07 23.73 1.77
N ASN A 153 -13.75 22.42 1.96
CA ASN A 153 -14.39 21.31 1.27
C ASN A 153 -14.26 21.36 -0.27
N PHE A 154 -13.13 21.89 -0.74
CA PHE A 154 -12.77 21.74 -2.16
C PHE A 154 -12.42 20.29 -2.48
N ARG A 155 -12.90 19.79 -3.60
CA ARG A 155 -12.69 18.40 -4.04
C ARG A 155 -12.17 18.37 -5.46
N LEU A 156 -11.02 17.73 -5.65
CA LEU A 156 -10.40 17.52 -6.95
C LEU A 156 -10.29 16.03 -7.24
N PHE A 157 -10.95 15.56 -8.29
CA PHE A 157 -10.95 14.17 -8.70
C PHE A 157 -10.34 13.97 -10.07
N ASN A 158 -9.45 12.98 -10.20
CA ASN A 158 -8.88 12.52 -11.47
C ASN A 158 -8.31 13.66 -12.34
N ALA A 159 -7.53 14.54 -11.75
CA ALA A 159 -6.93 15.67 -12.43
C ALA A 159 -5.55 15.34 -13.00
N THR A 160 -5.10 16.13 -13.96
CA THR A 160 -3.75 16.08 -14.52
C THR A 160 -3.18 17.47 -14.61
N TRP A 161 -1.95 17.65 -14.18
CA TRP A 161 -1.13 18.82 -14.43
C TRP A 161 -0.07 18.50 -15.48
N GLU A 162 0.12 19.34 -16.45
CA GLU A 162 1.12 19.20 -17.51
C GLU A 162 1.97 20.47 -17.62
N ASP A 163 3.26 20.36 -17.35
CA ASP A 163 4.23 21.41 -17.67
C ASP A 163 4.69 21.28 -19.13
N GLY A 164 5.02 22.42 -19.75
CA GLY A 164 5.68 22.44 -21.05
C GLY A 164 7.16 22.10 -20.93
N THR A 165 7.80 21.81 -22.08
CA THR A 165 9.23 21.39 -22.14
C THR A 165 10.24 22.44 -21.65
N THR A 166 9.84 23.70 -21.55
CA THR A 166 10.69 24.82 -21.09
C THR A 166 10.02 25.61 -19.98
N ILE A 167 8.97 25.06 -19.39
CA ILE A 167 8.13 25.73 -18.40
C ILE A 167 8.41 25.15 -17.04
N ASN A 168 8.59 26.01 -16.05
CA ASN A 168 8.76 25.66 -14.66
C ASN A 168 7.70 26.37 -13.83
N THR A 169 6.79 25.60 -13.25
CA THR A 169 5.79 26.11 -12.31
C THR A 169 6.38 26.06 -10.90
N THR A 170 6.28 27.14 -10.14
CA THR A 170 6.87 27.18 -8.79
C THR A 170 6.09 26.26 -7.85
N ASP A 171 4.80 26.54 -7.63
CA ASP A 171 3.87 25.73 -6.88
C ASP A 171 2.64 25.50 -7.75
N VAL A 172 2.12 24.27 -7.80
CA VAL A 172 1.01 23.97 -8.71
C VAL A 172 -0.34 24.17 -8.04
N LEU A 173 -0.53 23.59 -6.88
CA LEU A 173 -1.72 23.81 -6.07
C LEU A 173 -1.30 24.38 -4.73
N VAL A 174 -1.85 25.54 -4.41
CA VAL A 174 -1.70 26.21 -3.12
C VAL A 174 -3.06 26.22 -2.44
N ALA A 175 -3.11 25.78 -1.19
CA ALA A 175 -4.33 25.78 -0.40
C ALA A 175 -4.07 26.53 0.91
N ASP A 176 -4.91 27.50 1.19
CA ASP A 176 -4.83 28.35 2.37
C ASP A 176 -5.29 27.65 3.65
N ALA A 177 -5.18 28.35 4.78
CA ALA A 177 -5.59 27.86 6.08
C ALA A 177 -7.11 27.60 6.18
N ASP A 178 -7.90 28.24 5.33
CA ASP A 178 -9.35 28.07 5.29
C ASP A 178 -9.80 26.88 4.40
N ALA A 179 -8.86 26.19 3.74
CA ALA A 179 -9.12 25.01 2.92
C ALA A 179 -9.35 23.73 3.75
N ASP A 180 -10.13 23.82 4.81
CA ASP A 180 -10.53 22.68 5.64
C ASP A 180 -11.30 21.64 4.81
N GLU A 181 -11.18 20.34 5.17
CA GLU A 181 -11.81 19.20 4.47
C GLU A 181 -11.40 19.09 2.99
N LEU A 182 -10.25 19.65 2.60
CA LEU A 182 -9.69 19.53 1.26
C LEU A 182 -9.59 18.06 0.85
N LEU A 183 -10.08 17.69 -0.32
CA LEU A 183 -9.93 16.35 -0.89
C LEU A 183 -9.26 16.41 -2.26
N ILE A 184 -8.07 15.86 -2.37
CA ILE A 184 -7.39 15.63 -3.64
C ILE A 184 -7.29 14.13 -3.88
N ASP A 185 -7.96 13.62 -4.91
CA ASP A 185 -8.05 12.19 -5.22
C ASP A 185 -7.74 11.95 -6.70
N GLY A 186 -6.56 11.39 -6.97
CA GLY A 186 -6.15 11.10 -8.34
C GLY A 186 -5.62 12.34 -9.07
N PHE A 187 -4.52 12.93 -8.59
CA PHE A 187 -3.85 14.03 -9.28
C PHE A 187 -2.50 13.57 -9.84
N LEU A 188 -2.40 13.58 -11.17
CA LEU A 188 -1.21 13.18 -11.91
C LEU A 188 -0.42 14.42 -12.32
N PHE A 189 0.86 14.45 -12.00
CA PHE A 189 1.81 15.43 -12.50
C PHE A 189 2.62 14.86 -13.67
N ILE A 190 2.59 15.56 -14.80
CA ILE A 190 3.38 15.25 -15.99
C ILE A 190 4.41 16.36 -16.17
N ASP A 191 5.65 16.07 -15.84
CA ASP A 191 6.77 16.99 -16.02
C ASP A 191 7.24 16.97 -17.48
N GLY A 192 7.10 18.09 -18.16
CA GLY A 192 7.61 18.27 -19.51
C GLY A 192 9.01 18.90 -19.55
N ASN A 193 9.57 19.26 -18.39
CA ASN A 193 10.84 19.98 -18.33
C ASN A 193 12.03 19.02 -18.28
N ALA A 194 13.01 19.27 -19.15
CA ALA A 194 14.32 18.68 -19.04
C ALA A 194 15.06 19.26 -17.83
N ALA A 195 15.73 18.42 -17.08
CA ALA A 195 16.49 18.66 -15.88
C ALA A 195 17.09 20.08 -15.73
N GLY A 196 16.88 20.71 -14.60
CA GLY A 196 17.67 21.85 -14.15
C GLY A 196 16.94 23.04 -13.55
N THR A 197 15.61 23.09 -13.55
CA THR A 197 14.88 24.15 -12.84
C THR A 197 14.00 23.52 -11.79
N GLN A 198 14.36 23.79 -10.55
CA GLN A 198 13.72 23.22 -9.37
C GLN A 198 12.39 23.94 -9.11
N LYS A 199 11.32 23.17 -9.01
CA LYS A 199 10.01 23.60 -8.51
C LYS A 199 10.03 23.69 -6.98
N GLN A 200 9.11 24.42 -6.37
CA GLN A 200 8.98 24.37 -4.90
C GLN A 200 8.16 23.18 -4.47
N SER A 201 6.87 23.15 -4.85
CA SER A 201 6.00 22.03 -4.53
C SER A 201 4.98 21.73 -5.64
N PHE A 202 4.42 20.52 -5.64
CA PHE A 202 3.26 20.16 -6.46
C PHE A 202 1.96 20.48 -5.73
N ILE A 203 1.90 20.17 -4.45
CA ILE A 203 0.74 20.44 -3.59
C ILE A 203 1.26 21.10 -2.32
N GLN A 204 0.95 22.37 -2.13
CA GLN A 204 1.21 23.10 -0.90
C GLN A 204 -0.11 23.34 -0.18
N VAL A 205 -0.21 22.93 1.07
CA VAL A 205 -1.39 23.16 1.89
C VAL A 205 -0.95 23.83 3.18
N ALA A 206 -1.50 25.00 3.47
CA ALA A 206 -1.31 25.69 4.75
C ALA A 206 -1.93 24.90 5.91
N ALA A 207 -2.13 25.50 7.05
CA ALA A 207 -2.83 24.85 8.17
C ALA A 207 -4.25 24.48 7.74
N ALA A 208 -4.55 23.20 7.64
CA ALA A 208 -5.88 22.70 7.28
C ALA A 208 -6.33 21.60 8.24
N THR A 209 -7.63 21.53 8.48
CA THR A 209 -8.27 20.48 9.26
C THR A 209 -8.82 19.41 8.34
N ARG A 210 -8.45 18.15 8.59
CA ARG A 210 -8.85 16.96 7.84
C ARG A 210 -8.59 16.99 6.32
N PRO A 211 -7.43 17.53 5.85
CA PRO A 211 -7.11 17.41 4.45
C PRO A 211 -6.88 15.93 4.08
N THR A 212 -7.40 15.52 2.95
CA THR A 212 -7.21 14.18 2.40
C THR A 212 -6.55 14.26 1.04
N ILE A 213 -5.32 13.75 0.91
CA ILE A 213 -4.55 13.71 -0.32
C ILE A 213 -4.24 12.24 -0.63
N ARG A 214 -4.80 11.76 -1.74
CA ARG A 214 -4.66 10.34 -2.08
C ARG A 214 -4.59 10.09 -3.58
N ASN A 215 -4.06 8.92 -3.96
CA ASN A 215 -3.93 8.50 -5.35
C ASN A 215 -3.11 9.49 -6.19
N ILE A 216 -2.05 10.05 -5.61
CA ILE A 216 -1.18 11.02 -6.27
C ILE A 216 -0.04 10.29 -6.98
N ARG A 217 0.24 10.68 -8.20
CA ARG A 217 1.43 10.27 -8.91
C ARG A 217 2.18 11.49 -9.42
N CYS A 218 3.41 11.64 -8.96
CA CYS A 218 4.26 12.77 -9.30
C CYS A 218 5.72 12.35 -9.43
N THR A 219 6.36 12.79 -10.51
CA THR A 219 7.82 12.66 -10.71
C THR A 219 8.32 14.02 -11.16
N GLY A 220 9.35 14.56 -10.50
CA GLY A 220 9.92 15.85 -10.86
C GLY A 220 11.04 16.28 -9.91
N ASP A 221 11.56 17.48 -10.11
CA ASP A 221 12.59 18.11 -9.29
C ASP A 221 11.95 19.20 -8.42
N PHE A 222 11.77 18.91 -7.12
CA PHE A 222 11.10 19.76 -6.16
C PHE A 222 12.02 20.14 -5.00
N GLY A 223 12.17 21.45 -4.74
CA GLY A 223 13.10 21.97 -3.76
C GLY A 223 12.66 21.85 -2.32
N THR A 224 11.38 22.00 -2.04
CA THR A 224 10.84 21.86 -0.68
C THR A 224 10.29 20.45 -0.46
N GLY A 225 9.42 20.01 -1.36
CA GLY A 225 8.80 18.69 -1.35
C GLY A 225 7.74 18.61 -2.43
N ILE A 226 7.34 17.41 -2.82
CA ILE A 226 6.24 17.25 -3.78
C ILE A 226 4.92 17.62 -3.11
N ILE A 227 4.75 17.20 -1.86
CA ILE A 227 3.63 17.62 -1.00
C ILE A 227 4.23 18.36 0.19
N GLU A 228 3.75 19.57 0.44
CA GLU A 228 4.27 20.45 1.47
C GLU A 228 3.13 20.95 2.36
N ASN A 229 3.38 21.01 3.67
CA ASN A 229 2.56 21.80 4.56
C ASN A 229 3.34 23.02 5.09
N GLY A 230 2.83 24.20 4.87
CA GLY A 230 3.42 25.44 5.41
C GLY A 230 3.27 25.52 6.95
N THR A 231 2.23 24.93 7.51
CA THR A 231 1.90 24.85 8.93
C THR A 231 1.23 23.52 9.25
N ALA A 232 1.05 23.22 10.53
CA ALA A 232 0.53 21.92 10.97
C ALA A 232 -0.88 21.61 10.45
N TRP A 233 -1.05 20.41 9.95
CA TRP A 233 -2.37 19.83 9.63
C TRP A 233 -2.98 19.15 10.86
N VAL A 234 -4.31 19.15 10.93
CA VAL A 234 -5.07 18.44 11.96
C VAL A 234 -5.85 17.29 11.29
N ASP A 235 -5.64 16.06 11.76
CA ASP A 235 -6.33 14.84 11.29
C ASP A 235 -6.20 14.60 9.76
N ALA A 236 -5.03 14.88 9.18
CA ALA A 236 -4.77 14.69 7.76
C ALA A 236 -4.75 13.21 7.35
N THR A 237 -5.09 12.93 6.10
CA THR A 237 -4.94 11.61 5.50
C THR A 237 -4.10 11.69 4.24
N LEU A 238 -2.93 11.02 4.25
CA LEU A 238 -2.09 10.78 3.09
C LEU A 238 -2.14 9.30 2.73
N GLU A 239 -2.59 8.95 1.52
CA GLU A 239 -2.76 7.55 1.13
C GLU A 239 -2.48 7.31 -0.35
N ASN A 240 -1.84 6.18 -0.64
CA ASN A 240 -1.57 5.71 -2.01
C ASN A 240 -0.86 6.76 -2.89
N LEU A 241 0.24 7.27 -2.37
CA LEU A 241 1.09 8.23 -3.05
C LEU A 241 2.23 7.49 -3.76
N THR A 242 2.49 7.84 -5.02
CA THR A 242 3.66 7.40 -5.78
C THR A 242 4.44 8.65 -6.17
N LEU A 243 5.43 9.00 -5.38
CA LEU A 243 6.18 10.24 -5.49
C LEU A 243 7.65 9.95 -5.77
N ASP A 244 8.21 10.65 -6.77
CA ASP A 244 9.61 10.56 -7.16
C ASP A 244 10.20 11.97 -7.23
N ASN A 245 10.92 12.37 -6.19
CA ASN A 245 11.60 13.66 -6.16
C ASN A 245 13.05 13.49 -6.64
N ALA A 246 13.32 13.93 -7.84
CA ALA A 246 14.63 13.86 -8.48
C ALA A 246 15.62 14.92 -7.98
N SER A 247 15.20 15.81 -7.08
CA SER A 247 16.05 16.87 -6.55
C SER A 247 17.29 16.33 -5.84
N ALA A 248 18.41 16.94 -6.12
CA ALA A 248 19.68 16.59 -5.47
C ALA A 248 19.81 17.19 -4.06
N SER A 249 18.98 18.20 -3.70
CA SER A 249 19.02 18.86 -2.37
C SER A 249 18.00 20.00 -2.25
N PRO A 250 17.28 20.15 -1.14
CA PRO A 250 16.96 19.17 -0.12
C PRO A 250 15.92 18.20 -0.65
N THR A 251 15.79 17.05 -0.07
CA THR A 251 15.15 15.98 -0.79
C THR A 251 14.16 15.25 0.09
N VAL A 252 12.96 15.78 0.10
CA VAL A 252 11.82 15.05 0.64
C VAL A 252 10.73 14.94 -0.44
N CYS A 253 9.94 13.88 -0.42
CA CYS A 253 8.71 13.83 -1.19
C CYS A 253 7.57 14.52 -0.44
N VAL A 254 7.52 14.34 0.88
CA VAL A 254 6.48 14.90 1.73
C VAL A 254 7.10 15.72 2.86
N PHE A 255 6.91 17.01 2.81
CA PHE A 255 7.37 17.93 3.86
C PHE A 255 6.26 18.14 4.88
N LEU A 256 6.41 17.55 6.07
CA LEU A 256 5.44 17.64 7.17
C LEU A 256 5.96 18.54 8.29
N SER A 257 5.12 19.41 8.81
CA SER A 257 5.39 20.13 10.06
C SER A 257 5.43 19.16 11.23
N ALA A 258 6.30 19.41 12.20
CA ALA A 258 6.52 18.55 13.37
C ALA A 258 5.26 18.32 14.23
N THR A 259 4.26 19.17 14.12
CA THR A 259 3.01 19.12 14.91
C THR A 259 1.80 18.66 14.10
N SER A 260 1.98 18.26 12.84
CA SER A 260 0.89 17.70 12.03
C SER A 260 0.39 16.38 12.61
N THR A 261 -0.94 16.19 12.64
CA THR A 261 -1.59 14.95 13.07
C THR A 261 -2.32 14.27 11.92
N GLY A 262 -2.57 12.96 12.06
CA GLY A 262 -3.29 12.19 11.06
C GLY A 262 -2.61 10.88 10.69
N PHE A 263 -2.86 10.39 9.47
CA PHE A 263 -2.36 9.11 8.98
C PHE A 263 -1.65 9.25 7.64
N PHE A 264 -0.49 8.58 7.51
CA PHE A 264 0.23 8.44 6.25
C PHE A 264 0.45 6.94 5.98
N LYS A 265 -0.06 6.43 4.85
CA LYS A 265 -0.10 4.99 4.58
C LYS A 265 -0.05 4.65 3.09
N LYS A 266 0.27 3.39 2.76
CA LYS A 266 0.22 2.78 1.42
C LYS A 266 0.94 3.60 0.34
N SER A 267 2.13 4.10 0.62
CA SER A 267 2.78 5.04 -0.27
C SER A 267 4.20 4.61 -0.64
N PHE A 268 4.59 4.96 -1.85
CA PHE A 268 5.93 4.72 -2.38
C PHE A 268 6.61 6.06 -2.68
N LEU A 269 7.72 6.32 -2.02
CA LEU A 269 8.48 7.55 -2.13
C LEU A 269 9.89 7.25 -2.64
N ARG A 270 10.31 7.96 -3.67
CA ARG A 270 11.66 7.88 -4.20
C ARG A 270 12.35 9.23 -4.08
N VAL A 271 13.57 9.23 -3.53
CA VAL A 271 14.38 10.42 -3.29
C VAL A 271 15.83 10.17 -3.66
N ALA A 272 16.66 11.21 -3.71
CA ALA A 272 18.08 11.03 -3.89
C ALA A 272 18.70 10.20 -2.75
N SER A 273 19.80 9.49 -3.06
CA SER A 273 20.51 8.67 -2.08
C SER A 273 20.91 9.48 -0.85
N GLY A 274 20.69 8.93 0.33
CA GLY A 274 20.99 9.58 1.61
C GLY A 274 19.96 10.60 2.08
N SER A 275 18.83 10.74 1.38
CA SER A 275 17.76 11.67 1.73
C SER A 275 16.59 10.97 2.40
N THR A 276 15.78 11.72 3.15
CA THR A 276 14.57 11.21 3.80
C THR A 276 13.37 11.40 2.87
N GLY A 277 12.50 10.39 2.73
CA GLY A 277 11.30 10.49 1.88
C GLY A 277 10.28 11.50 2.39
N TYR A 278 10.27 11.73 3.69
CA TYR A 278 9.39 12.69 4.36
C TYR A 278 10.10 13.30 5.58
N THR A 279 9.67 14.50 6.01
CA THR A 279 10.13 15.06 7.27
C THR A 279 9.44 14.35 8.43
N ALA A 280 10.18 14.15 9.53
CA ALA A 280 9.63 13.49 10.70
C ALA A 280 8.59 14.38 11.39
N SER A 281 7.36 13.86 11.52
CA SER A 281 6.34 14.42 12.41
C SER A 281 6.17 13.49 13.61
N ASN A 282 6.31 14.02 14.82
CA ASN A 282 6.17 13.22 16.05
C ASN A 282 4.73 12.84 16.36
N THR A 283 3.76 13.37 15.63
CA THR A 283 2.33 13.28 15.93
C THR A 283 1.51 12.65 14.80
N MET A 284 2.06 12.56 13.59
CA MET A 284 1.44 11.85 12.48
C MET A 284 1.72 10.35 12.56
N GLN A 285 0.71 9.52 12.40
CA GLN A 285 0.87 8.07 12.37
C GLN A 285 1.29 7.63 10.97
N ILE A 286 2.53 7.19 10.84
CA ILE A 286 3.09 6.68 9.59
C ILE A 286 3.04 5.17 9.62
N ALA A 287 2.32 4.60 8.65
CA ALA A 287 2.13 3.16 8.56
C ALA A 287 3.39 2.46 7.99
N PRO A 288 3.62 1.19 8.33
CA PRO A 288 4.78 0.43 7.83
C PRO A 288 4.78 0.19 6.31
N ASP A 289 3.66 0.44 5.65
CA ASP A 289 3.50 0.32 4.20
C ASP A 289 3.84 1.62 3.43
N VAL A 290 4.39 2.61 4.11
CA VAL A 290 5.06 3.75 3.49
C VAL A 290 6.51 3.35 3.18
N VAL A 291 6.78 3.11 1.91
CA VAL A 291 8.09 2.66 1.44
C VAL A 291 8.88 3.84 0.88
N VAL A 292 10.09 4.05 1.36
CA VAL A 292 11.02 5.07 0.86
C VAL A 292 12.20 4.39 0.18
N THR A 293 12.54 4.81 -1.04
CA THR A 293 13.70 4.28 -1.78
C THR A 293 14.61 5.41 -2.23
N GLY A 294 15.92 5.18 -2.22
CA GLY A 294 16.90 6.05 -2.86
C GLY A 294 16.94 5.85 -4.38
N THR A 295 17.51 6.80 -5.12
CA THR A 295 17.74 6.68 -6.57
C THR A 295 18.70 5.56 -6.94
N ASP A 296 19.52 5.09 -6.01
CA ASP A 296 20.42 3.94 -6.12
C ASP A 296 19.72 2.58 -5.91
N GLY A 297 18.40 2.59 -5.67
CA GLY A 297 17.61 1.39 -5.40
C GLY A 297 17.67 0.92 -3.94
N ASN A 298 18.45 1.59 -3.11
CA ASN A 298 18.48 1.30 -1.68
C ASN A 298 17.21 1.83 -1.01
N VAL A 299 16.63 1.03 -0.13
CA VAL A 299 15.52 1.48 0.70
C VAL A 299 16.06 2.59 1.59
N ALA A 300 15.60 3.83 1.38
CA ALA A 300 15.93 4.90 2.30
C ALA A 300 15.34 4.53 3.66
N ALA A 301 16.16 4.57 4.67
CA ALA A 301 15.82 4.10 5.99
C ALA A 301 14.59 4.80 6.56
N ASP A 302 13.71 4.03 7.18
CA ASP A 302 12.83 4.57 8.21
C ASP A 302 13.70 5.41 9.17
N PRO A 303 13.43 6.70 9.37
CA PRO A 303 14.26 7.55 10.23
C PRO A 303 14.40 7.00 11.65
N THR A 304 13.53 6.09 12.06
CA THR A 304 13.58 5.42 13.37
C THR A 304 14.46 4.17 13.33
N ILE A 305 14.39 3.39 12.25
CA ILE A 305 15.13 2.11 12.11
C ILE A 305 16.53 2.36 11.54
N GLY A 306 16.65 3.27 10.58
CA GLY A 306 17.90 3.57 9.92
C GLY A 306 18.24 2.66 8.75
N ASN A 307 19.37 2.94 8.08
CA ASN A 307 19.86 2.23 6.91
C ASN A 307 21.07 1.35 7.29
N LEU A 308 21.30 0.30 6.51
CA LEU A 308 22.51 -0.52 6.61
C LEU A 308 23.79 0.31 6.42
N GLU A 309 23.73 1.46 5.74
CA GLU A 309 24.84 2.37 5.50
C GLU A 309 25.02 3.44 6.58
N ASP A 310 24.10 3.58 7.53
CA ASP A 310 24.25 4.55 8.62
C ASP A 310 25.59 4.37 9.34
N ALA A 311 26.22 5.47 9.69
CA ALA A 311 27.41 5.42 10.55
C ALA A 311 27.04 4.84 11.92
N ALA A 312 27.98 4.18 12.57
CA ALA A 312 27.76 3.74 13.96
C ALA A 312 27.53 4.97 14.84
N ALA A 313 26.55 4.92 15.73
CA ALA A 313 26.30 5.97 16.70
C ALA A 313 27.54 6.12 17.63
N THR A 314 27.72 7.30 18.20
CA THR A 314 28.80 7.56 19.16
C THR A 314 28.20 8.19 20.41
N GLY A 315 28.30 7.50 21.54
CA GLY A 315 27.87 8.02 22.84
C GLY A 315 26.52 7.54 23.33
N ALA A 316 25.84 8.37 24.13
CA ALA A 316 24.54 8.00 24.73
C ALA A 316 23.43 8.00 23.69
N VAL A 317 22.37 7.22 23.95
CA VAL A 317 21.16 7.17 23.10
C VAL A 317 20.56 8.57 22.99
N THR A 318 20.40 9.04 21.75
CA THR A 318 19.83 10.34 21.43
C THR A 318 18.58 10.15 20.56
N THR A 319 17.78 11.18 20.39
CA THR A 319 16.61 11.15 19.49
C THR A 319 16.98 11.38 18.02
N THR A 320 18.27 11.62 17.72
CA THR A 320 18.76 11.92 16.37
C THR A 320 19.41 10.75 15.67
N ASP A 321 19.75 9.69 16.40
CA ASP A 321 20.38 8.51 15.83
C ASP A 321 19.36 7.40 15.59
N THR A 322 19.61 6.58 14.57
CA THR A 322 18.74 5.47 14.17
C THR A 322 19.01 4.21 14.97
N LEU A 323 18.05 3.29 15.02
CA LEU A 323 18.26 1.97 15.63
C LEU A 323 19.44 1.23 14.99
N MET A 324 19.61 1.36 13.65
CA MET A 324 20.71 0.70 12.93
C MET A 324 22.09 1.28 13.34
N SER A 325 22.19 2.59 13.57
CA SER A 325 23.43 3.20 14.06
C SER A 325 23.80 2.70 15.46
N TYR A 326 22.81 2.47 16.33
CA TYR A 326 23.03 1.86 17.66
C TYR A 326 23.41 0.38 17.58
N VAL A 327 22.80 -0.38 16.68
CA VAL A 327 23.17 -1.78 16.44
C VAL A 327 24.62 -1.86 15.97
N LYS A 328 25.05 -1.00 15.06
CA LYS A 328 26.45 -0.93 14.61
C LYS A 328 27.40 -0.50 15.71
N GLN A 329 27.03 0.48 16.53
CA GLN A 329 27.81 0.84 17.71
C GLN A 329 27.95 -0.36 18.64
N LEU A 330 26.86 -1.03 18.98
CA LEU A 330 26.89 -2.21 19.86
C LEU A 330 27.80 -3.32 19.30
N VAL A 331 27.75 -3.60 18.01
CA VAL A 331 28.64 -4.57 17.35
C VAL A 331 30.09 -4.11 17.45
N THR A 332 30.36 -2.84 17.19
CA THR A 332 31.71 -2.26 17.30
C THR A 332 32.25 -2.33 18.73
N ASP A 333 31.42 -1.98 19.71
CA ASP A 333 31.75 -2.02 21.12
C ASP A 333 32.02 -3.45 21.61
N VAL A 334 31.22 -4.42 21.18
CA VAL A 334 31.42 -5.84 21.47
C VAL A 334 32.71 -6.36 20.84
N ILE A 335 33.01 -6.00 19.58
CA ILE A 335 34.25 -6.38 18.90
C ILE A 335 35.45 -5.71 19.60
N THR A 336 35.32 -4.46 19.96
CA THR A 336 36.39 -3.72 20.69
C THR A 336 36.63 -4.33 22.07
N LEU A 337 35.57 -4.68 22.78
CA LEU A 337 35.68 -5.39 24.07
C LEU A 337 36.32 -6.76 23.90
N ALA A 338 35.95 -7.51 22.87
CA ALA A 338 36.52 -8.84 22.58
C ALA A 338 37.99 -8.77 22.16
N ASN A 339 38.40 -7.70 21.47
CA ASN A 339 39.79 -7.49 21.01
C ASN A 339 40.65 -6.68 21.98
N SER A 340 40.05 -6.03 22.97
CA SER A 340 40.82 -5.29 23.96
C SER A 340 41.56 -6.24 24.90
N THR A 341 42.87 -6.15 24.98
CA THR A 341 43.58 -6.57 26.18
C THR A 341 43.01 -5.76 27.32
N LEU A 342 42.23 -6.39 28.19
CA LEU A 342 41.58 -5.72 29.33
C LEU A 342 42.66 -4.91 30.08
N PRO A 343 42.57 -3.57 30.10
CA PRO A 343 43.48 -2.80 30.96
C PRO A 343 43.27 -3.25 32.41
N THR A 344 44.30 -3.16 33.20
CA THR A 344 44.22 -3.52 34.63
C THR A 344 42.98 -2.85 35.22
N PRO A 345 41.99 -3.62 35.68
CA PRO A 345 40.68 -3.06 36.02
C PRO A 345 40.82 -2.12 37.21
N THR A 346 40.25 -0.91 37.08
CA THR A 346 40.07 -0.04 38.25
C THR A 346 39.10 -0.67 39.23
N ALA A 347 39.40 -0.64 40.50
CA ALA A 347 38.51 -1.16 41.56
C ALA A 347 37.08 -0.59 41.35
N ASN A 348 36.05 -1.46 41.34
CA ASN A 348 34.65 -1.18 41.10
C ASN A 348 34.19 -1.08 39.62
N SER A 349 34.99 -1.44 38.64
CA SER A 349 34.53 -1.61 37.26
C SER A 349 33.93 -3.02 37.04
N LEU A 350 33.05 -3.18 36.03
CA LEU A 350 32.57 -4.49 35.60
C LEU A 350 33.75 -5.41 35.19
N ALA A 351 34.78 -4.81 34.58
CA ALA A 351 36.02 -5.49 34.25
C ALA A 351 36.79 -5.93 35.51
N ALA A 352 36.81 -5.12 36.60
CA ALA A 352 37.39 -5.51 37.89
C ALA A 352 36.57 -6.61 38.57
N PHE A 353 35.26 -6.54 38.47
CA PHE A 353 34.37 -7.58 38.97
C PHE A 353 34.56 -8.91 38.20
N ILE A 354 34.70 -8.86 36.89
CA ILE A 354 34.99 -10.01 36.03
C ILE A 354 36.42 -10.54 36.29
N ALA A 355 37.40 -9.66 36.41
CA ALA A 355 38.80 -10.02 36.62
C ALA A 355 39.13 -10.40 38.09
N SER A 356 38.47 -9.80 39.07
CA SER A 356 38.69 -10.11 40.50
C SER A 356 38.05 -11.44 40.91
N GLY A 357 37.31 -12.06 39.92
CA GLY A 357 36.65 -13.30 40.23
C GLY A 357 35.96 -13.19 41.57
N GLY A 358 34.80 -12.62 41.65
CA GLY A 358 33.96 -13.08 42.72
C GLY A 358 34.11 -14.59 42.70
N THR A 359 34.59 -15.17 43.76
CA THR A 359 35.11 -16.53 43.89
C THR A 359 34.18 -17.62 43.35
N GLY A 360 33.88 -17.57 42.10
CA GLY A 360 32.99 -18.44 41.35
C GLY A 360 33.05 -18.16 39.85
N LEU A 361 32.97 -16.90 39.41
CA LEU A 361 33.02 -16.57 37.98
C LEU A 361 34.46 -16.49 37.44
N GLY A 362 35.43 -16.05 38.25
CA GLY A 362 36.84 -16.03 37.85
C GLY A 362 37.44 -17.41 37.67
N THR A 363 36.99 -18.39 38.47
CA THR A 363 37.42 -19.78 38.32
C THR A 363 36.71 -20.44 37.13
N GLN A 364 35.52 -20.05 36.83
CA GLN A 364 34.80 -20.52 35.63
C GLN A 364 35.32 -19.85 34.35
N LEU A 365 35.76 -18.57 34.37
CA LEU A 365 36.40 -17.91 33.25
C LEU A 365 37.87 -18.30 33.09
N ALA A 366 38.58 -18.65 34.17
CA ALA A 366 39.96 -19.15 34.10
C ALA A 366 40.01 -20.67 33.75
N THR A 367 38.95 -21.42 33.97
CA THR A 367 38.81 -22.83 33.54
C THR A 367 38.01 -22.96 32.24
N SER A 368 37.19 -22.00 31.87
CA SER A 368 36.67 -21.89 30.52
C SER A 368 37.60 -21.04 29.73
N LYS A 369 38.26 -21.62 28.75
CA LYS A 369 38.93 -20.98 27.65
C LYS A 369 38.24 -19.65 27.31
N SER A 370 39.02 -18.68 26.82
CA SER A 370 38.61 -17.28 26.60
C SER A 370 37.16 -17.07 26.20
N LEU A 371 36.61 -15.89 26.43
CA LEU A 371 35.27 -15.49 25.97
C LEU A 371 35.07 -15.80 24.47
N VAL A 372 36.14 -15.84 23.72
CA VAL A 372 36.23 -16.21 22.30
C VAL A 372 35.93 -17.71 22.11
N ASP A 373 36.40 -18.57 23.00
CA ASP A 373 36.06 -19.99 23.00
C ASP A 373 34.58 -20.21 23.44
N ALA A 374 34.05 -19.32 24.28
CA ALA A 374 32.65 -19.36 24.69
C ALA A 374 31.71 -18.84 23.61
N ILE A 375 32.20 -18.06 22.65
CA ILE A 375 31.46 -17.57 21.48
C ILE A 375 31.68 -18.51 20.27
N GLY A 376 32.53 -19.54 20.39
CA GLY A 376 32.73 -20.50 19.32
C GLY A 376 33.61 -19.98 18.20
N THR A 377 34.83 -19.50 18.51
CA THR A 377 35.83 -19.33 17.48
C THR A 377 36.44 -20.67 17.11
N ASN A 378 36.06 -21.03 15.98
CA ASN A 378 36.74 -21.84 14.98
C ASN A 378 37.80 -22.82 15.48
N GLY A 379 37.42 -24.06 15.47
CA GLY A 379 38.30 -25.12 14.98
C GLY A 379 39.09 -25.88 16.00
N THR A 380 38.80 -25.85 17.28
CA THR A 380 39.26 -26.89 18.18
C THR A 380 38.36 -27.07 19.38
N THR A 381 37.39 -27.94 19.21
CA THR A 381 36.80 -28.74 20.32
C THR A 381 36.43 -27.97 21.58
N VAL A 382 35.53 -27.04 21.48
CA VAL A 382 34.50 -26.92 22.48
C VAL A 382 33.43 -27.94 22.01
N ALA A 383 33.32 -29.06 22.73
CA ALA A 383 32.18 -29.94 22.55
C ALA A 383 30.95 -29.03 22.54
N ASP A 384 30.12 -29.20 21.53
CA ASP A 384 28.82 -28.57 21.40
C ASP A 384 27.98 -28.98 22.61
N THR A 385 28.29 -28.38 23.75
CA THR A 385 27.52 -28.56 24.96
C THR A 385 26.51 -27.42 24.96
N ALA A 386 25.26 -27.78 24.96
CA ALA A 386 24.07 -26.92 24.99
C ALA A 386 24.08 -25.77 26.03
N THR A 387 25.23 -25.51 26.65
CA THR A 387 25.49 -24.47 27.65
C THR A 387 26.41 -23.36 27.17
N GLY A 388 27.00 -23.47 25.98
CA GLY A 388 27.82 -22.40 25.38
C GLY A 388 26.94 -21.37 24.67
N ILE A 389 27.42 -20.11 24.59
CA ILE A 389 26.72 -19.03 23.87
C ILE A 389 26.56 -19.38 22.37
N ALA A 390 27.50 -20.14 21.79
CA ALA A 390 27.41 -20.61 20.41
C ALA A 390 26.25 -21.60 20.22
N GLY A 391 26.02 -22.55 21.15
CA GLY A 391 24.87 -23.40 21.14
C GLY A 391 23.56 -22.66 21.40
N MET A 392 23.58 -21.57 22.17
CA MET A 392 22.41 -20.70 22.39
C MET A 392 22.07 -19.85 21.16
N ILE A 393 23.04 -19.56 20.31
CA ILE A 393 22.85 -18.76 19.07
C ILE A 393 22.62 -19.68 17.85
N GLY A 394 22.78 -21.01 17.98
CA GLY A 394 22.56 -21.96 16.89
C GLY A 394 23.66 -21.97 15.83
N VAL A 395 24.90 -21.66 16.18
CA VAL A 395 26.04 -21.71 15.26
C VAL A 395 26.79 -23.02 15.47
N ASN A 396 26.79 -23.87 14.45
CA ASN A 396 27.59 -25.09 14.42
C ASN A 396 29.04 -24.76 14.02
N ASP A 397 30.03 -25.12 14.86
CA ASP A 397 31.45 -24.81 14.64
C ASP A 397 32.13 -25.69 13.57
N ALA A 398 31.55 -26.82 13.19
CA ALA A 398 32.19 -27.76 12.29
C ALA A 398 32.04 -27.41 10.80
N ASP A 399 30.94 -26.75 10.40
CA ASP A 399 30.59 -26.57 8.99
C ASP A 399 30.14 -25.15 8.62
N ASN A 400 30.21 -24.16 9.49
CA ASN A 400 29.59 -22.84 9.30
C ASN A 400 28.08 -22.90 8.92
N ALA A 401 27.42 -24.00 9.17
CA ALA A 401 26.01 -24.16 8.97
C ALA A 401 25.30 -23.99 10.33
N MET A 402 24.17 -23.30 10.33
CA MET A 402 23.30 -23.26 11.51
C MET A 402 22.84 -24.68 11.84
N ASP A 403 22.96 -25.07 13.10
CA ASP A 403 22.46 -26.37 13.56
C ASP A 403 20.92 -26.36 13.46
N THR A 404 20.42 -27.05 12.45
CA THR A 404 18.99 -27.27 12.26
C THR A 404 18.48 -28.55 12.95
N SER A 405 19.36 -29.26 13.69
CA SER A 405 19.05 -30.55 14.28
C SER A 405 18.62 -30.50 15.73
N SER A 406 18.80 -29.40 16.43
CA SER A 406 18.37 -29.28 17.82
C SER A 406 16.86 -29.08 17.88
N VAL A 407 16.21 -30.16 18.19
CA VAL A 407 14.77 -30.18 18.43
C VAL A 407 14.48 -29.36 19.68
N ILE A 408 13.52 -28.48 19.55
CA ILE A 408 12.92 -27.58 20.56
C ILE A 408 12.51 -28.31 21.88
N ALA A 409 12.77 -29.57 22.02
CA ALA A 409 12.49 -30.34 23.24
C ALA A 409 13.42 -29.98 24.41
N ASN A 410 14.47 -29.19 24.19
CA ASN A 410 15.40 -28.77 25.23
C ASN A 410 15.21 -27.31 25.61
N ALA A 411 15.01 -27.04 26.89
CA ALA A 411 14.94 -25.71 27.47
C ALA A 411 16.20 -24.83 27.20
N ASN A 412 17.20 -25.36 26.51
CA ASN A 412 18.51 -24.78 26.24
C ASN A 412 18.78 -24.56 24.75
N GLY A 413 17.75 -24.61 23.87
CA GLY A 413 17.91 -24.33 22.45
C GLY A 413 18.47 -22.92 22.15
N SER A 414 19.04 -22.74 20.95
CA SER A 414 19.58 -21.47 20.52
C SER A 414 18.54 -20.36 20.56
N VAL A 415 18.98 -19.10 20.59
CA VAL A 415 18.06 -17.94 20.52
C VAL A 415 17.21 -18.00 19.24
N TYR A 416 17.79 -18.49 18.14
CA TYR A 416 17.10 -18.65 16.86
C TYR A 416 16.01 -19.76 16.95
N GLU A 417 16.35 -20.93 17.50
CA GLU A 417 15.39 -22.01 17.70
C GLU A 417 14.29 -21.67 18.71
N ARG A 418 14.65 -20.85 19.72
CA ARG A 418 13.65 -20.31 20.65
C ARG A 418 12.70 -19.32 19.99
N ASP A 419 13.19 -18.53 19.04
CA ASP A 419 12.34 -17.60 18.32
C ASP A 419 11.37 -18.35 17.40
N GLU A 420 11.85 -19.40 16.73
CA GLU A 420 11.02 -20.29 15.93
C GLU A 420 10.03 -21.09 16.80
N ALA A 421 10.47 -21.56 17.97
CA ALA A 421 9.59 -22.20 18.95
C ALA A 421 8.59 -21.23 19.57
N LEU A 422 8.97 -19.99 19.81
CA LEU A 422 8.04 -18.95 20.26
C LEU A 422 7.02 -18.61 19.17
N GLN A 423 7.42 -18.62 17.90
CA GLN A 423 6.48 -18.42 16.79
C GLN A 423 5.47 -19.57 16.67
N VAL A 424 5.92 -20.82 16.92
CA VAL A 424 5.03 -22.00 16.91
C VAL A 424 4.17 -22.06 18.18
N ALA A 425 4.72 -21.63 19.33
CA ALA A 425 4.02 -21.65 20.62
C ALA A 425 3.24 -20.36 20.93
N ALA A 426 3.48 -19.28 20.17
CA ALA A 426 2.75 -18.04 20.35
C ALA A 426 1.27 -18.26 20.01
N ALA A 427 0.39 -17.77 20.86
CA ALA A 427 -1.03 -17.75 20.53
C ALA A 427 -1.22 -17.04 19.18
N PRO A 428 -2.10 -17.57 18.31
CA PRO A 428 -2.32 -17.03 16.98
C PRO A 428 -2.56 -15.53 17.00
N SER A 429 -1.81 -14.81 16.17
CA SER A 429 -1.90 -13.34 16.10
C SER A 429 -3.25 -12.91 15.56
N LYS A 430 -3.95 -12.05 16.29
CA LYS A 430 -5.19 -11.43 15.78
C LYS A 430 -4.95 -10.34 14.74
N SER A 431 -3.71 -9.88 14.61
CA SER A 431 -3.35 -8.76 13.71
C SER A 431 -2.69 -9.19 12.40
N HIS A 432 -2.11 -10.39 12.34
CA HIS A 432 -1.46 -10.93 11.14
C HIS A 432 -1.99 -12.35 10.87
N PRO A 433 -2.24 -12.72 9.61
CA PRO A 433 -2.67 -14.07 9.30
C PRO A 433 -1.53 -15.06 9.56
N ASN A 434 -1.83 -16.13 10.30
CA ASN A 434 -0.94 -17.26 10.42
C ASN A 434 -0.93 -18.04 9.11
N TYR A 435 0.17 -18.73 8.81
CA TYR A 435 0.34 -19.44 7.54
C TYR A 435 0.93 -20.82 7.75
N PHE A 436 0.40 -21.79 7.04
CA PHE A 436 1.02 -23.12 6.86
C PHE A 436 0.63 -23.70 5.50
N THR A 437 1.33 -24.76 5.09
CA THR A 437 1.00 -25.54 3.91
C THR A 437 0.72 -26.99 4.28
N VAL A 438 -0.22 -27.59 3.56
CA VAL A 438 -0.45 -29.05 3.61
C VAL A 438 -0.22 -29.58 2.21
N THR A 439 0.66 -30.57 2.11
CA THR A 439 0.98 -31.23 0.84
C THR A 439 0.35 -32.62 0.83
N ALA A 440 -0.59 -32.82 -0.06
CA ALA A 440 -1.24 -34.09 -0.31
C ALA A 440 -0.52 -34.84 -1.42
N ASP A 441 0.28 -35.85 -1.05
CA ASP A 441 0.96 -36.73 -1.99
C ASP A 441 -0.01 -37.81 -2.48
N MET A 442 -0.39 -37.75 -3.73
CA MET A 442 -1.34 -38.65 -4.39
C MET A 442 -0.77 -40.05 -4.65
N THR A 443 0.47 -40.34 -4.28
CA THR A 443 1.00 -41.71 -4.22
C THR A 443 0.66 -42.41 -2.91
N SER A 444 0.30 -41.66 -1.88
CA SER A 444 -0.03 -42.15 -0.54
C SER A 444 -1.51 -42.45 -0.36
N ALA A 445 -1.85 -43.64 0.15
CA ALA A 445 -3.23 -44.01 0.44
C ALA A 445 -3.92 -43.09 1.46
N THR A 446 -3.14 -42.33 2.24
CA THR A 446 -3.66 -41.32 3.17
C THR A 446 -4.35 -40.16 2.44
N TRP A 447 -3.96 -39.86 1.21
CA TRP A 447 -4.37 -38.67 0.48
C TRP A 447 -5.11 -38.95 -0.83
N ASN A 448 -5.03 -40.17 -1.38
CA ASN A 448 -5.44 -40.45 -2.77
C ASN A 448 -6.73 -41.28 -2.90
N THR A 449 -7.30 -41.75 -1.83
CA THR A 449 -8.51 -42.60 -1.88
C THR A 449 -9.77 -41.78 -2.21
N VAL A 450 -10.79 -42.49 -2.75
CA VAL A 450 -12.12 -41.88 -2.96
C VAL A 450 -12.78 -41.67 -1.60
N ALA A 451 -12.48 -40.58 -0.95
CA ALA A 451 -12.95 -40.20 0.37
C ALA A 451 -12.78 -38.68 0.60
N ALA A 452 -13.25 -38.19 1.73
CA ALA A 452 -12.93 -36.86 2.22
C ALA A 452 -11.64 -36.94 3.07
N HIS A 453 -10.70 -36.02 2.82
CA HIS A 453 -9.40 -35.96 3.50
C HIS A 453 -9.25 -34.62 4.21
N GLU A 454 -8.84 -34.67 5.47
CA GLU A 454 -8.65 -33.50 6.32
C GLU A 454 -7.36 -32.76 5.96
N ILE A 455 -7.45 -31.44 5.70
CA ILE A 455 -6.31 -30.53 5.50
C ILE A 455 -6.11 -29.57 6.67
N ALA A 456 -7.13 -29.33 7.47
CA ALA A 456 -7.02 -28.47 8.64
C ALA A 456 -8.09 -28.79 9.69
N THR A 457 -7.66 -28.94 10.95
CA THR A 457 -8.54 -29.02 12.12
C THR A 457 -8.79 -27.60 12.64
N VAL A 458 -10.06 -27.25 12.88
CA VAL A 458 -10.47 -25.93 13.33
C VAL A 458 -11.01 -25.95 14.75
N THR A 459 -10.49 -25.06 15.61
CA THR A 459 -10.98 -24.84 16.98
C THR A 459 -11.43 -23.39 17.11
N GLY A 460 -12.56 -23.11 17.76
CA GLY A 460 -13.11 -21.77 17.88
C GLY A 460 -13.54 -21.18 16.54
N MET A 461 -13.57 -19.85 16.44
CA MET A 461 -13.96 -19.16 15.22
C MET A 461 -12.73 -18.58 14.54
N VAL A 462 -12.53 -18.91 13.26
CA VAL A 462 -11.40 -18.43 12.47
C VAL A 462 -11.85 -17.96 11.09
N ARG A 463 -11.16 -16.96 10.55
CA ARG A 463 -11.18 -16.62 9.13
C ARG A 463 -10.02 -17.30 8.45
N MET A 464 -10.28 -17.97 7.34
CA MET A 464 -9.25 -18.69 6.58
C MET A 464 -9.27 -18.24 5.12
N GLN A 465 -8.08 -18.17 4.54
CA GLN A 465 -7.88 -18.00 3.10
C GLN A 465 -7.11 -19.21 2.60
N ILE A 466 -7.63 -19.87 1.59
CA ILE A 466 -7.06 -21.12 1.07
C ILE A 466 -6.77 -20.95 -0.41
N ILE A 467 -5.57 -21.36 -0.85
CA ILE A 467 -5.22 -21.55 -2.25
C ILE A 467 -4.86 -23.01 -2.45
N LEU A 468 -5.41 -23.62 -3.49
CA LEU A 468 -5.07 -24.98 -3.90
C LEU A 468 -4.26 -24.94 -5.18
N GLU A 469 -3.02 -25.41 -5.10
CA GLU A 469 -2.04 -25.48 -6.19
C GLU A 469 -1.73 -26.94 -6.54
N VAL A 470 -1.58 -27.23 -7.83
CA VAL A 470 -1.04 -28.51 -8.34
C VAL A 470 0.47 -28.40 -8.44
N THR A 471 1.18 -28.94 -7.48
CA THR A 471 2.66 -28.87 -7.45
C THR A 471 3.32 -30.03 -8.22
N ALA A 472 2.58 -31.12 -8.47
CA ALA A 472 2.94 -32.13 -9.46
C ALA A 472 1.67 -32.65 -10.13
N THR A 473 1.72 -32.87 -11.44
CA THR A 473 0.58 -33.31 -12.26
C THR A 473 -0.12 -34.53 -11.68
N VAL A 474 -1.43 -34.41 -11.47
CA VAL A 474 -2.25 -35.48 -10.88
C VAL A 474 -2.77 -36.40 -11.98
N ILE A 475 -2.63 -37.70 -11.78
CA ILE A 475 -3.20 -38.75 -12.63
C ILE A 475 -4.20 -39.56 -11.78
N THR A 476 -5.40 -39.75 -12.29
CA THR A 476 -6.42 -40.59 -11.67
C THR A 476 -6.51 -41.97 -12.31
N THR A 477 -7.14 -42.94 -11.64
CA THR A 477 -7.29 -44.33 -12.13
C THR A 477 -8.16 -44.47 -13.39
N GLY A 478 -8.86 -43.38 -13.78
CA GLY A 478 -9.70 -43.33 -14.96
C GLY A 478 -10.04 -41.89 -15.31
N THR A 479 -10.74 -41.69 -16.44
CA THR A 479 -11.28 -40.38 -16.79
C THR A 479 -12.43 -40.02 -15.85
N ASN A 480 -12.54 -38.74 -15.45
CA ASN A 480 -13.55 -38.16 -14.55
C ASN A 480 -13.26 -38.26 -13.04
N GLY A 481 -12.01 -38.37 -12.61
CA GLY A 481 -11.64 -38.08 -11.23
C GLY A 481 -11.98 -36.61 -10.89
N THR A 482 -12.63 -36.38 -9.77
CA THR A 482 -13.01 -35.02 -9.35
C THR A 482 -12.56 -34.72 -7.94
N ILE A 483 -12.30 -33.44 -7.68
CA ILE A 483 -11.98 -32.90 -6.36
C ILE A 483 -13.02 -31.84 -5.97
N ALA A 484 -13.42 -31.83 -4.70
CA ALA A 484 -14.20 -30.77 -4.08
C ALA A 484 -13.51 -30.30 -2.80
N LEU A 485 -13.71 -29.06 -2.39
CA LEU A 485 -13.20 -28.49 -1.15
C LEU A 485 -14.35 -28.04 -0.26
N GLY A 486 -14.29 -28.35 1.02
CA GLY A 486 -15.36 -27.97 1.93
C GLY A 486 -15.00 -28.20 3.40
N PHE A 487 -16.02 -28.41 4.20
CA PHE A 487 -15.93 -28.60 5.65
C PHE A 487 -16.48 -29.96 6.06
N ALA A 488 -16.14 -30.40 7.26
CA ALA A 488 -16.78 -31.54 7.88
C ALA A 488 -18.31 -31.39 7.88
N GLY A 489 -19.01 -32.38 7.34
CA GLY A 489 -20.48 -32.33 7.12
C GLY A 489 -20.96 -31.65 5.83
N ASN A 490 -20.13 -30.89 5.13
CA ASN A 490 -20.40 -30.36 3.79
C ASN A 490 -19.11 -30.22 2.98
N THR A 491 -18.67 -31.30 2.40
CA THR A 491 -17.36 -31.44 1.74
C THR A 491 -17.24 -30.73 0.39
N SER A 492 -18.28 -30.03 -0.05
CA SER A 492 -18.30 -29.23 -1.27
C SER A 492 -18.74 -27.78 -1.04
N ALA A 493 -18.68 -27.31 0.23
CA ALA A 493 -19.15 -25.98 0.59
C ALA A 493 -18.28 -24.84 0.04
N VAL A 494 -16.99 -25.09 -0.21
CA VAL A 494 -16.07 -24.08 -0.76
C VAL A 494 -16.11 -24.12 -2.28
N PHE A 495 -15.86 -25.26 -2.90
CA PHE A 495 -16.20 -25.49 -4.31
C PHE A 495 -16.67 -26.92 -4.54
N SER A 496 -17.57 -27.08 -5.51
CA SER A 496 -18.15 -28.35 -5.87
C SER A 496 -17.22 -29.16 -6.78
N ALA A 497 -17.57 -30.43 -7.03
CA ALA A 497 -16.75 -31.38 -7.78
C ALA A 497 -16.24 -30.82 -9.11
N THR A 498 -14.93 -30.78 -9.25
CA THR A 498 -14.19 -30.25 -10.39
C THR A 498 -13.24 -31.33 -10.91
N ALA A 499 -13.02 -31.37 -12.23
CA ALA A 499 -12.11 -32.33 -12.84
C ALA A 499 -10.70 -32.21 -12.27
N LEU A 500 -10.16 -33.34 -11.78
CA LEU A 500 -8.83 -33.46 -11.25
C LEU A 500 -7.85 -34.05 -12.29
N ASP A 501 -8.37 -34.87 -13.20
CA ASP A 501 -7.62 -35.60 -14.23
C ASP A 501 -7.04 -34.72 -15.34
N ALA A 502 -7.44 -33.44 -15.41
CA ALA A 502 -6.91 -32.45 -16.33
C ALA A 502 -5.90 -31.47 -15.68
N ALA A 503 -5.66 -31.61 -14.36
CA ALA A 503 -4.86 -30.66 -13.60
C ALA A 503 -3.35 -30.98 -13.75
N VAL A 504 -2.57 -30.00 -14.22
CA VAL A 504 -1.13 -30.14 -14.45
C VAL A 504 -0.31 -29.27 -13.49
N THR A 505 0.97 -29.55 -13.36
CA THR A 505 1.88 -28.79 -12.50
C THR A 505 1.82 -27.30 -12.82
N GLY A 506 1.60 -26.49 -11.78
CA GLY A 506 1.47 -25.04 -11.85
C GLY A 506 0.01 -24.56 -11.97
N ASP A 507 -0.96 -25.47 -12.09
CA ASP A 507 -2.37 -25.08 -12.08
C ASP A 507 -2.82 -24.65 -10.68
N VAL A 508 -3.70 -23.67 -10.62
CA VAL A 508 -4.39 -23.21 -9.40
C VAL A 508 -5.90 -23.38 -9.61
N PHE A 509 -6.59 -23.92 -8.62
CA PHE A 509 -8.04 -24.02 -8.66
C PHE A 509 -8.68 -22.67 -8.35
N SER A 510 -9.66 -22.26 -9.15
CA SER A 510 -10.39 -21.00 -9.03
C SER A 510 -11.89 -21.24 -9.15
N ALA A 511 -12.66 -20.76 -8.19
CA ALA A 511 -14.13 -20.82 -8.21
C ALA A 511 -14.77 -19.71 -7.40
N VAL A 512 -16.00 -19.37 -7.72
CA VAL A 512 -16.88 -18.66 -6.79
C VAL A 512 -17.32 -19.68 -5.71
N ILE A 513 -17.29 -19.32 -4.45
CA ILE A 513 -17.64 -20.21 -3.33
C ILE A 513 -19.00 -20.88 -3.59
N GLY A 514 -19.05 -22.20 -3.49
CA GLY A 514 -20.22 -23.02 -3.73
C GLY A 514 -20.47 -23.43 -5.20
N SER A 515 -19.62 -23.02 -6.15
CA SER A 515 -19.67 -23.42 -7.57
C SER A 515 -18.57 -24.42 -7.93
N ALA A 516 -18.62 -25.00 -9.15
CA ALA A 516 -17.52 -25.82 -9.65
C ALA A 516 -16.29 -24.93 -9.94
N ALA A 517 -15.10 -25.40 -9.54
CA ALA A 517 -13.86 -24.73 -9.84
C ALA A 517 -13.42 -24.95 -11.29
N THR A 518 -12.58 -24.07 -11.80
CA THR A 518 -11.82 -24.27 -13.02
C THR A 518 -10.34 -24.23 -12.68
N THR A 519 -9.54 -25.03 -13.37
CA THR A 519 -8.07 -24.91 -13.26
C THR A 519 -7.60 -23.72 -14.08
N VAL A 520 -6.74 -22.91 -13.50
CA VAL A 520 -6.09 -21.77 -14.15
C VAL A 520 -4.62 -22.11 -14.32
N VAL A 521 -4.19 -22.23 -15.58
CA VAL A 521 -2.80 -22.55 -15.90
C VAL A 521 -1.89 -21.40 -15.47
N GLY A 522 -0.82 -21.73 -14.72
CA GLY A 522 0.23 -20.80 -14.30
C GLY A 522 1.06 -20.28 -15.45
N GLY A 523 0.50 -19.42 -16.32
CA GLY A 523 1.19 -18.78 -17.44
C GLY A 523 0.98 -17.26 -17.40
N ALA A 524 1.83 -16.50 -18.11
CA ALA A 524 1.94 -15.04 -18.05
C ALA A 524 0.64 -14.24 -18.38
N GLU A 525 -0.44 -14.90 -18.76
CA GLU A 525 -1.70 -14.25 -19.14
C GLU A 525 -2.84 -14.37 -18.07
N ALA A 526 -2.59 -15.09 -16.99
CA ALA A 526 -3.65 -15.52 -16.07
C ALA A 526 -3.93 -14.58 -14.87
N GLN A 527 -3.27 -13.43 -14.76
CA GLN A 527 -3.43 -12.55 -13.59
C GLN A 527 -4.85 -11.98 -13.42
N SER A 528 -5.65 -11.89 -14.46
CA SER A 528 -7.04 -11.40 -14.37
C SER A 528 -8.03 -12.45 -13.85
N SER A 529 -7.68 -13.74 -13.91
CA SER A 529 -8.55 -14.84 -13.47
C SER A 529 -8.24 -15.35 -12.05
N LEU A 530 -7.14 -14.91 -11.45
CA LEU A 530 -6.73 -15.30 -10.08
C LEU A 530 -7.61 -14.71 -8.96
N THR A 531 -8.49 -13.77 -9.25
CA THR A 531 -9.38 -13.14 -8.25
C THR A 531 -10.28 -14.12 -7.50
N HIS A 532 -10.50 -15.33 -8.05
CA HIS A 532 -11.31 -16.39 -7.42
C HIS A 532 -10.47 -17.61 -7.03
N ALA A 533 -9.13 -17.52 -7.06
CA ALA A 533 -8.24 -18.61 -6.64
C ALA A 533 -7.99 -18.61 -5.12
N ILE A 534 -8.37 -17.54 -4.43
CA ILE A 534 -8.30 -17.43 -2.97
C ILE A 534 -9.69 -17.70 -2.41
N PHE A 535 -9.84 -18.82 -1.70
CA PHE A 535 -11.09 -19.16 -1.03
C PHE A 535 -11.11 -18.56 0.38
N ASP A 536 -11.81 -17.45 0.55
CA ASP A 536 -11.94 -16.73 1.83
C ASP A 536 -13.19 -17.19 2.57
N VAL A 537 -13.01 -17.86 3.69
CA VAL A 537 -14.08 -18.52 4.45
C VAL A 537 -13.97 -18.25 5.94
N VAL A 538 -15.11 -18.29 6.64
CA VAL A 538 -15.15 -18.32 8.12
C VAL A 538 -15.54 -19.71 8.55
N ALA A 539 -14.67 -20.35 9.34
CA ALA A 539 -14.89 -21.67 9.91
C ALA A 539 -15.16 -21.57 11.42
N LEU A 540 -16.03 -22.42 11.92
CA LEU A 540 -16.35 -22.57 13.33
C LEU A 540 -15.70 -23.85 13.88
N GLY A 541 -15.43 -23.90 15.18
CA GLY A 541 -14.84 -25.07 15.82
C GLY A 541 -15.62 -26.36 15.55
N GLY A 542 -14.89 -27.38 15.08
CA GLY A 542 -15.47 -28.65 14.61
C GLY A 542 -15.91 -28.62 13.14
N ALA A 543 -15.77 -27.50 12.43
CA ALA A 543 -15.91 -27.43 10.98
C ALA A 543 -14.53 -27.59 10.32
N ASP A 544 -13.92 -28.74 10.53
CA ASP A 544 -12.62 -29.07 9.96
C ASP A 544 -12.66 -28.96 8.44
N VAL A 545 -11.58 -28.48 7.84
CA VAL A 545 -11.49 -28.23 6.41
C VAL A 545 -10.84 -29.42 5.71
N GLY A 546 -11.40 -29.82 4.61
CA GLY A 546 -10.84 -30.90 3.81
C GLY A 546 -11.26 -30.89 2.36
N TYR A 547 -10.64 -31.76 1.59
CA TYR A 547 -11.03 -32.02 0.22
C TYR A 547 -11.59 -33.44 0.06
N THR A 548 -12.40 -33.61 -0.95
CA THR A 548 -12.98 -34.92 -1.30
C THR A 548 -12.54 -35.31 -2.70
N ILE A 549 -11.94 -36.48 -2.85
CA ILE A 549 -11.78 -37.13 -4.14
C ILE A 549 -13.00 -37.99 -4.40
N ALA A 550 -13.62 -37.82 -5.56
CA ALA A 550 -14.77 -38.64 -5.95
C ALA A 550 -14.55 -39.25 -7.35
N THR A 551 -15.31 -40.29 -7.63
CA THR A 551 -15.36 -41.07 -8.88
C THR A 551 -14.13 -41.95 -9.07
N ASN A 552 -12.93 -41.41 -9.14
CA ASN A 552 -11.67 -42.16 -9.35
C ASN A 552 -10.59 -41.67 -8.40
N ALA A 553 -9.90 -42.58 -7.76
CA ALA A 553 -8.75 -42.28 -6.91
C ALA A 553 -7.60 -41.69 -7.73
N ALA A 554 -6.85 -40.78 -7.15
CA ALA A 554 -5.62 -40.31 -7.74
C ALA A 554 -4.52 -41.40 -7.56
N THR A 555 -3.56 -41.47 -8.48
CA THR A 555 -2.49 -42.46 -8.43
C THR A 555 -1.11 -41.83 -8.36
N THR A 556 -0.97 -40.62 -8.87
CA THR A 556 0.27 -39.84 -8.81
C THR A 556 -0.04 -38.36 -8.74
N GLY A 557 0.97 -37.57 -8.42
CA GLY A 557 0.90 -36.12 -8.35
C GLY A 557 0.89 -35.58 -6.93
N THR A 558 0.85 -34.29 -6.85
CA THR A 558 0.89 -33.58 -5.55
C THR A 558 0.03 -32.35 -5.60
N LEU A 559 -0.81 -32.19 -4.61
CA LEU A 559 -1.59 -30.98 -4.36
C LEU A 559 -1.03 -30.27 -3.13
N THR A 560 -0.87 -28.96 -3.22
CA THR A 560 -0.44 -28.15 -2.09
C THR A 560 -1.52 -27.14 -1.72
N PHE A 561 -1.95 -27.20 -0.49
CA PHE A 561 -2.91 -26.28 0.10
C PHE A 561 -2.12 -25.23 0.89
N HIS A 562 -2.22 -23.99 0.47
CA HIS A 562 -1.68 -22.83 1.17
C HIS A 562 -2.79 -22.25 2.02
N VAL A 563 -2.61 -22.22 3.33
CA VAL A 563 -3.64 -21.82 4.28
C VAL A 563 -3.14 -20.65 5.11
N TRP A 564 -3.78 -19.52 4.96
CA TRP A 564 -3.64 -18.37 5.86
C TRP A 564 -4.87 -18.30 6.75
N TRP A 565 -4.69 -18.00 8.01
CA TRP A 565 -5.81 -17.92 8.92
C TRP A 565 -5.60 -16.90 10.03
N GLN A 566 -6.71 -16.43 10.58
CA GLN A 566 -6.75 -15.46 11.65
C GLN A 566 -7.85 -15.82 12.65
N PRO A 567 -7.57 -15.85 13.96
CA PRO A 567 -8.60 -16.08 14.96
C PRO A 567 -9.59 -14.92 15.03
N LEU A 568 -10.86 -15.22 15.04
CA LEU A 568 -11.94 -14.24 15.23
C LEU A 568 -12.43 -14.20 16.69
N ASP A 569 -12.12 -15.23 17.48
CA ASP A 569 -12.37 -15.26 18.92
C ASP A 569 -11.12 -15.68 19.71
N SER A 570 -11.24 -15.77 21.03
CA SER A 570 -10.11 -16.09 21.91
C SER A 570 -9.70 -17.56 21.87
N THR A 571 -10.52 -18.43 21.31
CA THR A 571 -10.29 -19.87 21.18
C THR A 571 -9.94 -20.28 19.76
N GLY A 572 -10.00 -19.33 18.79
CA GLY A 572 -9.75 -19.60 17.39
C GLY A 572 -8.33 -20.11 17.15
N ALA A 573 -8.21 -21.32 16.64
CA ALA A 573 -6.96 -21.95 16.25
C ALA A 573 -7.17 -22.90 15.06
N VAL A 574 -6.11 -23.06 14.25
CA VAL A 574 -6.08 -24.02 13.15
C VAL A 574 -4.79 -24.83 13.24
N ALA A 575 -4.92 -26.14 13.15
CA ALA A 575 -3.79 -27.04 13.03
C ALA A 575 -3.80 -27.71 11.64
N ALA A 576 -2.63 -27.95 11.07
CA ALA A 576 -2.51 -28.69 9.82
C ALA A 576 -3.03 -30.12 9.97
N GLY A 577 -3.88 -30.55 9.06
CA GLY A 577 -4.41 -31.93 9.04
C GLY A 577 -3.37 -32.91 8.52
N ALA A 578 -3.56 -34.18 8.88
CA ALA A 578 -2.67 -35.29 8.52
C ALA A 578 -3.25 -36.17 7.39
N GLY A 579 -4.29 -35.74 6.68
CA GLY A 579 -4.94 -36.53 5.63
C GLY A 579 -5.88 -37.63 6.12
N GLY A 580 -6.23 -37.63 7.40
CA GLY A 580 -7.25 -38.52 7.95
C GLY A 580 -8.62 -38.32 7.30
N VAL A 581 -9.56 -39.22 7.60
CA VAL A 581 -10.93 -39.07 7.11
C VAL A 581 -11.57 -37.83 7.78
N LEU A 582 -12.07 -36.90 6.94
CA LEU A 582 -12.72 -35.67 7.38
C LEU A 582 -14.05 -35.94 8.09
#